data_47c1fbba9827565d244d257dafe03609
#
_entry.id   47c1fbba9827565d244d257dafe03609
#
_cell.length_a   1.000
_cell.length_b   1.000
_cell.length_c   1.000
_cell.angle_alpha   90.00
_cell.angle_beta   90.00
_cell.angle_gamma   90.00
#
_symmetry.space_group_name_H-M   'P 1'
#
loop_
_entity.id
_entity.type
_entity.pdbx_description
1 polymer ?
#
loop_
_entity_poly.entity_id
_entity_poly.type
_entity_poly.pdbx_seq_one_letter_code
_entity_poly.pdbx_strand_id
1 'polypeptide(L)'
;RGYQGDNMQGKNEILSCVKHFALYGASESGKDYNVVDMSRQRMYNEYLAPYKAAVEAGVGSVMSSFNLVDGIPATANKWLLTDLLRNEWGFCGLLVTDYNSIAEMSSHGVAPLKEASVRALQAGTDMDMVSCGFLNTLEESLKEGKVTEEQINAACRRVLEAKYKLGLFSDPYKYCDTLRVEKELYTTAHRAVAREIAAETFVLLKNEDHLLPLERKGKIALIGPMADARNNMCGMWSMTCTPSCHGTLLEGIRSAAGDKAEILYARGSNIYHDAELEKGGA
;
A
#
# COMPACT_ATOMS: atom_id res chain seq x y z
N ARG A 1 -13.34 10.37 -3.02
CA ARG A 1 -13.55 11.66 -3.74
C ARG A 1 -12.26 12.47 -3.89
N GLY A 2 -11.39 12.53 -2.87
CA GLY A 2 -10.14 13.30 -2.93
C GLY A 2 -9.24 12.96 -4.11
N TYR A 3 -9.13 11.70 -4.48
CA TYR A 3 -8.30 11.26 -5.61
C TYR A 3 -9.04 11.30 -6.95
N GLN A 4 -10.30 10.87 -6.98
CA GLN A 4 -11.07 10.69 -8.23
C GLN A 4 -11.85 11.95 -8.64
N GLY A 5 -11.94 12.95 -7.78
CA GLY A 5 -12.86 14.06 -8.01
C GLY A 5 -14.31 13.57 -8.12
N ASP A 6 -15.08 14.23 -8.94
CA ASP A 6 -16.48 13.85 -9.16
C ASP A 6 -16.66 12.85 -10.34
N ASN A 7 -15.78 12.88 -11.34
CA ASN A 7 -16.00 12.12 -12.58
C ASN A 7 -14.72 11.65 -13.28
N MET A 8 -13.54 11.83 -12.69
CA MET A 8 -12.24 11.47 -13.26
C MET A 8 -11.94 12.16 -14.62
N GLN A 9 -12.50 13.33 -14.85
CA GLN A 9 -12.28 14.09 -16.09
C GLN A 9 -11.16 15.11 -15.98
N GLY A 10 -10.77 15.51 -14.78
CA GLY A 10 -9.69 16.43 -14.51
C GLY A 10 -8.31 15.82 -14.69
N LYS A 11 -7.30 16.64 -15.03
CA LYS A 11 -5.90 16.20 -15.13
C LYS A 11 -5.25 15.92 -13.76
N ASN A 12 -5.88 16.38 -12.67
CA ASN A 12 -5.42 16.21 -11.29
C ASN A 12 -6.12 15.06 -10.57
N GLU A 13 -6.93 14.31 -11.28
CA GLU A 13 -7.69 13.18 -10.74
C GLU A 13 -7.00 11.87 -11.10
N ILE A 14 -7.12 10.88 -10.23
CA ILE A 14 -6.54 9.55 -10.42
C ILE A 14 -7.52 8.49 -9.93
N LEU A 15 -7.59 7.35 -10.63
CA LEU A 15 -8.37 6.20 -10.19
C LEU A 15 -7.83 5.72 -8.83
N SER A 16 -8.67 5.76 -7.81
CA SER A 16 -8.30 5.26 -6.48
C SER A 16 -8.44 3.76 -6.39
N CYS A 17 -7.57 3.16 -5.57
CA CYS A 17 -7.61 1.73 -5.28
C CYS A 17 -7.70 1.53 -3.77
N VAL A 18 -8.77 0.90 -3.30
CA VAL A 18 -8.82 0.48 -1.88
C VAL A 18 -8.14 -0.88 -1.73
N LYS A 19 -7.25 -0.99 -0.74
CA LYS A 19 -6.41 -2.17 -0.54
C LYS A 19 -6.01 -2.37 0.93
N HIS A 20 -5.58 -3.54 1.30
CA HIS A 20 -5.56 -4.79 0.52
C HIS A 20 -6.77 -5.62 0.94
N PHE A 21 -7.64 -5.98 0.01
CA PHE A 21 -8.94 -6.59 0.28
C PHE A 21 -8.83 -8.13 0.37
N ALA A 22 -8.99 -8.74 1.57
CA ALA A 22 -9.35 -8.04 2.79
C ALA A 22 -8.66 -8.69 4.00
N LEU A 23 -8.81 -8.06 5.18
CA LEU A 23 -8.35 -8.60 6.46
C LEU A 23 -6.81 -8.67 6.62
N TYR A 24 -6.04 -8.02 5.76
CA TYR A 24 -4.59 -8.16 5.69
C TYR A 24 -3.86 -7.69 6.96
N GLY A 25 -4.45 -6.80 7.75
CA GLY A 25 -3.92 -6.37 9.05
C GLY A 25 -4.16 -7.35 10.21
N ALA A 26 -4.87 -8.46 9.96
CA ALA A 26 -5.26 -9.45 10.99
C ALA A 26 -4.55 -10.80 10.85
N SER A 27 -3.50 -10.88 10.05
CA SER A 27 -2.74 -12.12 9.83
C SER A 27 -2.21 -12.69 11.15
N GLU A 28 -2.31 -14.00 11.31
CA GLU A 28 -1.88 -14.72 12.50
C GLU A 28 -0.43 -14.41 12.88
N SER A 29 -0.18 -14.20 14.17
CA SER A 29 1.12 -13.84 14.74
C SER A 29 1.72 -12.54 14.17
N GLY A 30 0.94 -11.67 13.52
CA GLY A 30 1.45 -10.48 12.83
C GLY A 30 2.39 -10.79 11.68
N LYS A 31 2.39 -12.02 11.17
CA LYS A 31 3.25 -12.44 10.06
C LYS A 31 2.56 -12.17 8.73
N ASP A 32 3.28 -11.48 7.86
CA ASP A 32 2.82 -11.20 6.51
C ASP A 32 2.48 -12.49 5.74
N TYR A 33 1.52 -12.43 4.83
CA TYR A 33 1.01 -13.57 4.05
C TYR A 33 0.29 -14.67 4.84
N ASN A 34 0.25 -14.61 6.17
CA ASN A 34 -0.29 -15.68 6.97
C ASN A 34 -1.83 -15.74 6.89
N VAL A 35 -2.39 -16.82 7.42
CA VAL A 35 -3.84 -17.03 7.50
C VAL A 35 -4.52 -16.02 8.42
N VAL A 36 -5.75 -15.68 8.08
CA VAL A 36 -6.68 -14.95 8.96
C VAL A 36 -7.81 -15.90 9.34
N ASP A 37 -7.94 -16.13 10.64
CA ASP A 37 -9.03 -16.91 11.22
C ASP A 37 -9.84 -16.05 12.18
N MET A 38 -11.07 -15.75 11.80
CA MET A 38 -12.03 -15.01 12.65
C MET A 38 -13.47 -15.24 12.19
N SER A 39 -14.40 -15.00 13.12
CA SER A 39 -15.83 -15.10 12.80
C SER A 39 -16.26 -14.06 11.74
N ARG A 40 -17.25 -14.41 10.93
CA ARG A 40 -17.85 -13.48 9.97
C ARG A 40 -18.35 -12.19 10.64
N GLN A 41 -18.96 -12.30 11.82
CA GLN A 41 -19.39 -11.14 12.57
C GLN A 41 -18.26 -10.16 12.86
N ARG A 42 -17.10 -10.68 13.27
CA ARG A 42 -15.92 -9.85 13.51
C ARG A 42 -15.38 -9.25 12.21
N MET A 43 -15.35 -10.01 11.11
CA MET A 43 -14.99 -9.49 9.80
C MET A 43 -15.81 -8.26 9.43
N TYR A 44 -17.14 -8.35 9.54
CA TYR A 44 -18.04 -7.23 9.19
C TYR A 44 -17.90 -6.03 10.13
N ASN A 45 -17.74 -6.25 11.40
CA ASN A 45 -17.72 -5.16 12.39
C ASN A 45 -16.39 -4.41 12.42
N GLU A 46 -15.28 -5.10 12.26
CA GLU A 46 -13.96 -4.53 12.51
C GLU A 46 -13.15 -4.27 11.22
N TYR A 47 -13.23 -5.15 10.24
CA TYR A 47 -12.29 -5.13 9.09
C TYR A 47 -12.95 -4.77 7.76
N LEU A 48 -14.16 -5.18 7.51
CA LEU A 48 -14.83 -4.98 6.22
C LEU A 48 -15.52 -3.62 6.10
N ALA A 49 -15.88 -2.99 7.21
CA ALA A 49 -16.58 -1.70 7.21
C ALA A 49 -15.87 -0.58 6.43
N PRO A 50 -14.53 -0.37 6.55
CA PRO A 50 -13.84 0.64 5.76
C PRO A 50 -13.87 0.38 4.26
N TYR A 51 -13.79 -0.90 3.84
CA TYR A 51 -13.89 -1.28 2.43
C TYR A 51 -15.28 -1.03 1.87
N LYS A 52 -16.33 -1.38 2.63
CA LYS A 52 -17.71 -1.10 2.26
C LYS A 52 -17.93 0.40 2.07
N ALA A 53 -17.47 1.22 3.01
CA ALA A 53 -17.55 2.67 2.90
C ALA A 53 -16.80 3.22 1.66
N ALA A 54 -15.66 2.63 1.30
CA ALA A 54 -14.94 3.00 0.08
C ALA A 54 -15.72 2.63 -1.19
N VAL A 55 -16.38 1.47 -1.22
CA VAL A 55 -17.26 1.05 -2.33
C VAL A 55 -18.45 1.99 -2.45
N GLU A 56 -19.12 2.31 -1.34
CA GLU A 56 -20.24 3.26 -1.29
C GLU A 56 -19.82 4.68 -1.72
N ALA A 57 -18.58 5.07 -1.45
CA ALA A 57 -18.00 6.33 -1.93
C ALA A 57 -17.62 6.31 -3.43
N GLY A 58 -17.75 5.16 -4.11
CA GLY A 58 -17.52 5.03 -5.55
C GLY A 58 -16.06 4.79 -5.92
N VAL A 59 -15.29 4.06 -5.08
CA VAL A 59 -13.91 3.68 -5.43
C VAL A 59 -13.85 2.96 -6.77
N GLY A 60 -12.89 3.33 -7.63
CA GLY A 60 -12.80 2.82 -8.99
C GLY A 60 -12.10 1.47 -9.11
N SER A 61 -11.25 1.11 -8.15
CA SER A 61 -10.58 -0.19 -8.14
C SER A 61 -10.40 -0.75 -6.73
N VAL A 62 -10.23 -2.07 -6.67
CA VAL A 62 -9.92 -2.83 -5.45
C VAL A 62 -8.74 -3.73 -5.75
N MET A 63 -7.82 -3.86 -4.80
CA MET A 63 -6.71 -4.80 -4.87
C MET A 63 -6.91 -5.91 -3.83
N SER A 64 -6.88 -7.17 -4.27
CA SER A 64 -6.96 -8.32 -3.35
C SER A 64 -5.70 -8.43 -2.49
N SER A 65 -5.84 -9.01 -1.31
CA SER A 65 -4.72 -9.23 -0.38
C SER A 65 -4.06 -10.60 -0.58
N PHE A 66 -2.90 -10.78 0.05
CA PHE A 66 -2.12 -12.03 -0.03
C PHE A 66 -2.59 -13.12 0.93
N ASN A 67 -3.13 -12.73 2.07
CA ASN A 67 -3.48 -13.66 3.15
C ASN A 67 -4.62 -14.61 2.78
N LEU A 68 -4.71 -15.72 3.51
CA LEU A 68 -5.85 -16.62 3.43
C LEU A 68 -6.99 -16.09 4.30
N VAL A 69 -8.20 -16.22 3.80
CA VAL A 69 -9.45 -15.94 4.53
C VAL A 69 -10.30 -17.21 4.49
N ASP A 70 -10.64 -17.76 5.65
CA ASP A 70 -11.33 -19.06 5.77
C ASP A 70 -10.56 -20.17 5.03
N GLY A 71 -9.23 -20.18 5.09
CA GLY A 71 -8.37 -21.17 4.42
C GLY A 71 -8.22 -21.01 2.90
N ILE A 72 -8.80 -19.97 2.30
CA ILE A 72 -8.75 -19.69 0.86
C ILE A 72 -7.96 -18.40 0.63
N PRO A 73 -6.95 -18.38 -0.26
CA PRO A 73 -6.27 -17.13 -0.62
C PRO A 73 -7.27 -16.07 -1.06
N ALA A 74 -7.14 -14.85 -0.54
CA ALA A 74 -8.08 -13.77 -0.85
C ALA A 74 -8.26 -13.57 -2.36
N THR A 75 -7.18 -13.68 -3.15
CA THR A 75 -7.17 -13.57 -4.62
C THR A 75 -8.02 -14.65 -5.31
N ALA A 76 -8.26 -15.80 -4.68
CA ALA A 76 -9.09 -16.91 -5.20
C ALA A 76 -10.38 -17.12 -4.39
N ASN A 77 -10.71 -16.23 -3.48
CA ASN A 77 -11.86 -16.37 -2.60
C ASN A 77 -13.13 -15.80 -3.24
N LYS A 78 -13.90 -16.68 -3.87
CA LYS A 78 -15.14 -16.31 -4.57
C LYS A 78 -16.15 -15.60 -3.64
N TRP A 79 -16.30 -16.09 -2.39
CA TRP A 79 -17.19 -15.42 -1.45
C TRP A 79 -16.77 -13.97 -1.23
N LEU A 80 -15.47 -13.73 -1.02
CA LEU A 80 -14.96 -12.39 -0.76
C LEU A 80 -15.09 -11.47 -1.97
N LEU A 81 -14.62 -11.93 -3.15
CA LEU A 81 -14.45 -11.10 -4.34
C LEU A 81 -15.75 -10.97 -5.18
N THR A 82 -16.56 -12.01 -5.22
CA THR A 82 -17.79 -12.01 -6.01
C THR A 82 -19.02 -11.84 -5.14
N ASP A 83 -19.23 -12.73 -4.16
CA ASP A 83 -20.51 -12.76 -3.45
C ASP A 83 -20.65 -11.53 -2.54
N LEU A 84 -19.62 -11.17 -1.79
CA LEU A 84 -19.61 -9.99 -0.92
C LEU A 84 -19.35 -8.69 -1.71
N LEU A 85 -18.19 -8.60 -2.37
CA LEU A 85 -17.74 -7.33 -2.97
C LEU A 85 -18.65 -6.90 -4.13
N ARG A 86 -18.93 -7.82 -5.07
CA ARG A 86 -19.69 -7.47 -6.28
C ARG A 86 -21.20 -7.59 -6.08
N ASN A 87 -21.67 -8.72 -5.54
CA ASN A 87 -23.11 -8.98 -5.49
C ASN A 87 -23.78 -8.26 -4.33
N GLU A 88 -23.21 -8.31 -3.11
CA GLU A 88 -23.80 -7.68 -1.93
C GLU A 88 -23.54 -6.17 -1.89
N TRP A 89 -22.28 -5.72 -2.16
CA TRP A 89 -21.94 -4.30 -2.08
C TRP A 89 -22.07 -3.55 -3.42
N GLY A 90 -22.32 -4.25 -4.51
CA GLY A 90 -22.54 -3.64 -5.84
C GLY A 90 -21.29 -3.06 -6.47
N PHE A 91 -20.09 -3.53 -6.11
CA PHE A 91 -18.85 -3.04 -6.72
C PHE A 91 -18.75 -3.40 -8.21
N CYS A 92 -18.71 -2.40 -9.07
CA CYS A 92 -18.63 -2.55 -10.54
C CYS A 92 -17.25 -2.19 -11.12
N GLY A 93 -16.28 -1.80 -10.27
CA GLY A 93 -14.97 -1.36 -10.72
C GLY A 93 -14.00 -2.50 -11.02
N LEU A 94 -12.75 -2.11 -11.28
CA LEU A 94 -11.62 -3.01 -11.55
C LEU A 94 -11.14 -3.71 -10.28
N LEU A 95 -11.02 -5.05 -10.34
CA LEU A 95 -10.37 -5.85 -9.29
C LEU A 95 -9.04 -6.38 -9.80
N VAL A 96 -7.97 -5.90 -9.20
CA VAL A 96 -6.59 -6.29 -9.51
C VAL A 96 -6.01 -7.13 -8.36
N THR A 97 -5.11 -8.05 -8.66
CA THR A 97 -4.35 -8.76 -7.62
C THR A 97 -3.30 -7.87 -7.00
N ASP A 98 -2.79 -8.25 -5.83
CA ASP A 98 -1.51 -7.74 -5.36
C ASP A 98 -0.35 -8.30 -6.19
N TYR A 99 0.85 -7.77 -5.98
CA TYR A 99 2.06 -8.09 -6.75
C TYR A 99 2.37 -9.58 -6.68
N ASN A 100 2.39 -10.24 -7.84
CA ASN A 100 2.68 -11.68 -7.98
C ASN A 100 1.70 -12.62 -7.25
N SER A 101 0.56 -12.15 -6.80
CA SER A 101 -0.33 -12.87 -5.87
C SER A 101 -0.88 -14.19 -6.45
N ILE A 102 -1.11 -14.29 -7.76
CA ILE A 102 -1.57 -15.54 -8.36
C ILE A 102 -0.48 -16.61 -8.30
N ALA A 103 0.77 -16.26 -8.64
CA ALA A 103 1.87 -17.21 -8.58
C ALA A 103 2.18 -17.62 -7.13
N GLU A 104 2.03 -16.70 -6.18
CA GLU A 104 2.27 -16.98 -4.76
C GLU A 104 1.25 -17.95 -4.14
N MET A 105 0.09 -18.15 -4.74
CA MET A 105 -0.84 -19.21 -4.31
C MET A 105 -0.20 -20.60 -4.33
N SER A 106 0.79 -20.84 -5.18
CA SER A 106 1.56 -22.07 -5.19
C SER A 106 2.40 -22.24 -3.92
N SER A 107 2.94 -21.16 -3.38
CA SER A 107 3.70 -21.14 -2.13
C SER A 107 2.83 -21.42 -0.90
N HIS A 108 1.54 -21.10 -0.98
CA HIS A 108 0.54 -21.50 0.01
C HIS A 108 0.05 -22.97 -0.17
N GLY A 109 0.62 -23.71 -1.11
CA GLY A 109 0.22 -25.09 -1.38
C GLY A 109 -1.16 -25.23 -2.04
N VAL A 110 -1.68 -24.16 -2.63
CA VAL A 110 -3.05 -24.15 -3.19
C VAL A 110 -3.11 -24.83 -4.55
N ALA A 111 -2.26 -24.39 -5.51
CA ALA A 111 -2.22 -24.95 -6.84
C ALA A 111 -1.03 -24.43 -7.66
N PRO A 112 -0.60 -25.14 -8.73
CA PRO A 112 0.31 -24.60 -9.73
C PRO A 112 -0.30 -23.37 -10.45
N LEU A 113 0.54 -22.54 -11.08
CA LEU A 113 0.16 -21.26 -11.69
C LEU A 113 -1.10 -21.33 -12.58
N LYS A 114 -1.23 -22.35 -13.42
CA LYS A 114 -2.38 -22.54 -14.31
C LYS A 114 -3.69 -22.70 -13.53
N GLU A 115 -3.70 -23.60 -12.56
CA GLU A 115 -4.88 -23.82 -11.72
C GLU A 115 -5.17 -22.62 -10.82
N ALA A 116 -4.13 -21.96 -10.28
CA ALA A 116 -4.26 -20.75 -9.50
C ALA A 116 -4.89 -19.61 -10.33
N SER A 117 -4.51 -19.46 -11.59
CA SER A 117 -5.10 -18.50 -12.53
C SER A 117 -6.58 -18.78 -12.79
N VAL A 118 -6.95 -20.03 -12.98
CA VAL A 118 -8.36 -20.44 -13.13
C VAL A 118 -9.17 -20.05 -11.90
N ARG A 119 -8.68 -20.37 -10.70
CA ARG A 119 -9.36 -20.05 -9.44
C ARG A 119 -9.51 -18.53 -9.24
N ALA A 120 -8.46 -17.76 -9.53
CA ALA A 120 -8.51 -16.31 -9.42
C ALA A 120 -9.53 -15.68 -10.37
N LEU A 121 -9.56 -16.10 -11.66
CA LEU A 121 -10.54 -15.62 -12.62
C LEU A 121 -11.98 -15.99 -12.20
N GLN A 122 -12.20 -17.23 -11.78
CA GLN A 122 -13.50 -17.72 -11.31
C GLN A 122 -13.97 -17.02 -10.04
N ALA A 123 -13.04 -16.59 -9.19
CA ALA A 123 -13.35 -15.80 -8.00
C ALA A 123 -13.74 -14.35 -8.32
N GLY A 124 -13.47 -13.85 -9.52
CA GLY A 124 -13.87 -12.52 -9.97
C GLY A 124 -12.71 -11.51 -10.08
N THR A 125 -11.45 -11.98 -10.05
CA THR A 125 -10.26 -11.18 -10.36
C THR A 125 -10.24 -10.80 -11.84
N ASP A 126 -10.01 -9.50 -12.13
CA ASP A 126 -10.02 -8.99 -13.49
C ASP A 126 -8.61 -8.85 -14.09
N MET A 127 -7.63 -8.53 -13.24
CA MET A 127 -6.27 -8.22 -13.68
C MET A 127 -5.24 -8.88 -12.78
N ASP A 128 -4.32 -9.60 -13.39
CA ASP A 128 -3.16 -10.25 -12.76
C ASP A 128 -1.98 -9.28 -12.76
N MET A 129 -1.50 -8.93 -11.56
CA MET A 129 -0.33 -8.07 -11.41
C MET A 129 0.95 -8.93 -11.37
N VAL A 130 1.76 -8.85 -12.43
CA VAL A 130 3.11 -9.41 -12.56
C VAL A 130 3.21 -10.92 -12.75
N SER A 131 2.35 -11.74 -12.14
CA SER A 131 2.46 -13.23 -12.21
C SER A 131 2.47 -13.77 -13.64
N CYS A 132 1.93 -13.03 -14.59
CA CYS A 132 1.70 -13.47 -15.98
C CYS A 132 0.88 -14.77 -16.07
N GLY A 133 0.17 -15.13 -15.02
CA GLY A 133 -0.65 -16.33 -14.96
C GLY A 133 -1.79 -16.29 -15.98
N PHE A 134 -2.53 -15.18 -16.00
CA PHE A 134 -3.61 -15.01 -16.98
C PHE A 134 -3.08 -15.02 -18.41
N LEU A 135 -2.00 -14.30 -18.67
CA LEU A 135 -1.39 -14.22 -20.01
C LEU A 135 -0.92 -15.58 -20.51
N ASN A 136 -0.30 -16.37 -19.66
CA ASN A 136 0.39 -17.60 -20.07
C ASN A 136 -0.49 -18.85 -20.00
N THR A 137 -1.65 -18.82 -19.30
CA THR A 137 -2.37 -20.06 -18.99
C THR A 137 -3.85 -20.05 -19.35
N LEU A 138 -4.50 -18.87 -19.51
CA LEU A 138 -5.96 -18.83 -19.72
C LEU A 138 -6.37 -19.37 -21.09
N GLU A 139 -5.58 -19.19 -22.15
CA GLU A 139 -5.89 -19.75 -23.48
C GLU A 139 -6.00 -21.28 -23.44
N GLU A 140 -5.04 -21.93 -22.79
CA GLU A 140 -5.07 -23.38 -22.62
C GLU A 140 -6.22 -23.82 -21.71
N SER A 141 -6.45 -23.08 -20.62
CA SER A 141 -7.55 -23.36 -19.68
C SER A 141 -8.92 -23.21 -20.33
N LEU A 142 -9.06 -22.29 -21.29
CA LEU A 142 -10.26 -22.14 -22.10
C LEU A 142 -10.47 -23.36 -23.04
N LYS A 143 -9.40 -23.80 -23.73
CA LYS A 143 -9.45 -25.00 -24.58
C LYS A 143 -9.79 -26.26 -23.79
N GLU A 144 -9.39 -26.33 -22.53
CA GLU A 144 -9.72 -27.43 -21.60
C GLU A 144 -11.12 -27.28 -20.96
N GLY A 145 -11.85 -26.20 -21.23
CA GLY A 145 -13.16 -25.96 -20.63
C GLY A 145 -13.15 -25.64 -19.14
N LYS A 146 -11.98 -25.26 -18.56
CA LYS A 146 -11.84 -24.87 -17.16
C LYS A 146 -12.32 -23.45 -16.86
N VAL A 147 -12.26 -22.60 -17.86
CA VAL A 147 -12.80 -21.23 -17.85
C VAL A 147 -13.64 -21.03 -19.11
N THR A 148 -14.51 -20.02 -19.10
CA THR A 148 -15.33 -19.69 -20.27
C THR A 148 -14.88 -18.37 -20.88
N GLU A 149 -15.21 -18.16 -22.16
CA GLU A 149 -14.96 -16.92 -22.86
C GLU A 149 -15.68 -15.74 -22.19
N GLU A 150 -16.88 -15.97 -21.66
CA GLU A 150 -17.66 -14.96 -20.95
C GLU A 150 -16.93 -14.47 -19.68
N GLN A 151 -16.26 -15.37 -18.95
CA GLN A 151 -15.49 -14.99 -17.76
C GLN A 151 -14.30 -14.11 -18.15
N ILE A 152 -13.55 -14.48 -19.19
CA ILE A 152 -12.42 -13.71 -19.72
C ILE A 152 -12.92 -12.35 -20.23
N ASN A 153 -13.99 -12.33 -21.01
CA ASN A 153 -14.57 -11.11 -21.56
C ASN A 153 -15.09 -10.17 -20.46
N ALA A 154 -15.67 -10.72 -19.40
CA ALA A 154 -16.13 -9.91 -18.27
C ALA A 154 -14.97 -9.23 -17.54
N ALA A 155 -13.86 -9.93 -17.31
CA ALA A 155 -12.65 -9.36 -16.73
C ALA A 155 -12.01 -8.30 -17.63
N CYS A 156 -11.83 -8.60 -18.92
CA CYS A 156 -11.31 -7.68 -19.91
C CYS A 156 -12.16 -6.40 -20.02
N ARG A 157 -13.49 -6.54 -20.04
CA ARG A 157 -14.42 -5.42 -20.10
C ARG A 157 -14.19 -4.43 -18.96
N ARG A 158 -14.03 -4.88 -17.72
CA ARG A 158 -13.83 -3.98 -16.58
C ARG A 158 -12.51 -3.23 -16.67
N VAL A 159 -11.45 -3.85 -17.20
CA VAL A 159 -10.18 -3.17 -17.48
C VAL A 159 -10.37 -2.09 -18.55
N LEU A 160 -11.07 -2.42 -19.64
CA LEU A 160 -11.35 -1.46 -20.73
C LEU A 160 -12.27 -0.32 -20.29
N GLU A 161 -13.27 -0.60 -19.46
CA GLU A 161 -14.16 0.42 -18.88
C GLU A 161 -13.40 1.38 -17.96
N ALA A 162 -12.45 0.89 -17.14
CA ALA A 162 -11.59 1.74 -16.35
C ALA A 162 -10.75 2.69 -17.23
N LYS A 163 -10.13 2.17 -18.29
CA LYS A 163 -9.38 2.97 -19.26
C LYS A 163 -10.27 3.99 -19.98
N TYR A 164 -11.50 3.60 -20.34
CA TYR A 164 -12.46 4.48 -20.98
C TYR A 164 -12.88 5.65 -20.06
N LYS A 165 -13.24 5.35 -18.81
CA LYS A 165 -13.60 6.35 -17.81
C LYS A 165 -12.47 7.36 -17.55
N LEU A 166 -11.22 6.91 -17.60
CA LEU A 166 -10.04 7.76 -17.51
C LEU A 166 -9.75 8.57 -18.78
N GLY A 167 -10.46 8.33 -19.88
CA GLY A 167 -10.28 9.02 -21.16
C GLY A 167 -9.05 8.59 -21.95
N LEU A 168 -8.42 7.46 -21.61
CA LEU A 168 -7.16 7.01 -22.21
C LEU A 168 -7.28 6.58 -23.68
N PHE A 169 -8.48 6.28 -24.14
CA PHE A 169 -8.72 5.99 -25.57
C PHE A 169 -8.75 7.25 -26.43
N SER A 170 -9.15 8.38 -25.85
CA SER A 170 -9.18 9.67 -26.54
C SER A 170 -7.85 10.41 -26.45
N ASP A 171 -7.19 10.34 -25.29
CA ASP A 171 -5.89 10.94 -25.03
C ASP A 171 -5.10 10.07 -24.05
N PRO A 172 -4.24 9.15 -24.53
CA PRO A 172 -3.45 8.27 -23.66
C PRO A 172 -2.40 9.03 -22.83
N TYR A 173 -2.06 10.26 -23.18
CA TYR A 173 -1.09 11.12 -22.51
C TYR A 173 -1.73 12.20 -21.64
N LYS A 174 -3.04 12.17 -21.46
CA LYS A 174 -3.81 13.18 -20.69
C LYS A 174 -3.20 13.54 -19.34
N TYR A 175 -2.61 12.56 -18.66
CA TYR A 175 -2.03 12.73 -17.32
C TYR A 175 -0.51 12.96 -17.34
N CYS A 176 0.13 12.92 -18.52
CA CYS A 176 1.57 13.04 -18.69
C CYS A 176 1.97 14.49 -18.90
N ASP A 177 2.36 15.15 -17.83
CA ASP A 177 2.94 16.52 -17.88
C ASP A 177 4.21 16.54 -17.03
N THR A 178 5.37 16.42 -17.69
CA THR A 178 6.67 16.38 -17.05
C THR A 178 7.06 17.67 -16.35
N LEU A 179 6.44 18.80 -16.74
CA LEU A 179 6.73 20.11 -16.13
C LEU A 179 6.04 20.31 -14.78
N ARG A 180 5.07 19.46 -14.46
CA ARG A 180 4.36 19.50 -13.17
C ARG A 180 5.24 19.11 -12.00
N VAL A 181 6.21 18.22 -12.22
CA VAL A 181 7.10 17.70 -11.17
C VAL A 181 7.77 18.84 -10.41
N GLU A 182 8.36 19.79 -11.13
CA GLU A 182 9.07 20.93 -10.53
C GLU A 182 8.15 21.88 -9.76
N LYS A 183 6.90 21.99 -10.18
CA LYS A 183 5.94 22.95 -9.62
C LYS A 183 5.09 22.36 -8.49
N GLU A 184 4.85 21.05 -8.51
CA GLU A 184 3.85 20.41 -7.67
C GLU A 184 4.43 19.44 -6.64
N LEU A 185 5.67 18.94 -6.81
CA LEU A 185 6.30 18.06 -5.83
C LEU A 185 7.12 18.85 -4.80
N TYR A 186 7.05 18.41 -3.56
CA TYR A 186 7.83 18.95 -2.44
C TYR A 186 7.72 20.47 -2.24
N THR A 187 6.59 21.07 -2.62
CA THR A 187 6.37 22.50 -2.44
C THR A 187 6.43 22.91 -0.96
N THR A 188 6.70 24.18 -0.69
CA THR A 188 6.68 24.70 0.69
C THR A 188 5.33 24.43 1.38
N ALA A 189 4.22 24.55 0.65
CA ALA A 189 2.88 24.26 1.16
C ALA A 189 2.73 22.77 1.53
N HIS A 190 3.17 21.85 0.68
CA HIS A 190 3.14 20.40 0.98
C HIS A 190 4.00 20.06 2.21
N ARG A 191 5.17 20.68 2.35
CA ARG A 191 6.03 20.47 3.52
C ARG A 191 5.40 21.01 4.81
N ALA A 192 4.72 22.13 4.74
CA ALA A 192 4.01 22.72 5.89
C ALA A 192 2.88 21.78 6.36
N VAL A 193 2.03 21.34 5.44
CA VAL A 193 0.94 20.38 5.73
C VAL A 193 1.48 19.04 6.26
N ALA A 194 2.54 18.50 5.63
CA ALA A 194 3.17 17.27 6.11
C ALA A 194 3.70 17.39 7.55
N ARG A 195 4.27 18.55 7.89
CA ARG A 195 4.74 18.84 9.25
C ARG A 195 3.58 18.94 10.25
N GLU A 196 2.50 19.61 9.88
CA GLU A 196 1.28 19.73 10.70
C GLU A 196 0.68 18.37 10.98
N ILE A 197 0.43 17.57 9.96
CA ILE A 197 -0.10 16.20 10.10
C ILE A 197 0.84 15.34 10.95
N ALA A 198 2.16 15.41 10.72
CA ALA A 198 3.12 14.65 11.53
C ALA A 198 3.03 15.01 13.02
N ALA A 199 2.84 16.29 13.35
CA ALA A 199 2.70 16.73 14.74
C ALA A 199 1.43 16.15 15.40
N GLU A 200 0.34 16.01 14.66
CA GLU A 200 -0.92 15.42 15.14
C GLU A 200 -0.84 13.90 15.35
N THR A 201 0.15 13.22 14.74
CA THR A 201 0.32 11.77 14.90
C THR A 201 1.08 11.38 16.18
N PHE A 202 1.71 12.32 16.87
CA PHE A 202 2.48 12.01 18.07
C PHE A 202 1.58 11.64 19.25
N VAL A 203 1.90 10.49 19.87
CA VAL A 203 1.24 10.02 21.08
C VAL A 203 2.21 10.09 22.24
N LEU A 204 1.91 10.93 23.23
CA LEU A 204 2.73 11.07 24.42
C LEU A 204 2.43 9.93 25.39
N LEU A 205 3.25 8.88 25.37
CA LEU A 205 3.06 7.69 26.22
C LEU A 205 3.47 7.91 27.66
N LYS A 206 4.48 8.78 27.91
CA LYS A 206 5.05 9.05 29.22
C LYS A 206 5.71 10.41 29.24
N ASN A 207 5.50 11.20 30.29
CA ASN A 207 6.16 12.49 30.51
C ASN A 207 6.26 12.77 32.00
N GLU A 208 7.14 12.01 32.69
CA GLU A 208 7.44 12.21 34.12
C GLU A 208 8.17 13.53 34.29
N ASP A 209 7.90 14.21 35.39
CA ASP A 209 8.48 15.49 35.76
C ASP A 209 8.35 16.60 34.69
N HIS A 210 7.42 16.46 33.77
CA HIS A 210 7.19 17.39 32.67
C HIS A 210 8.45 17.67 31.81
N LEU A 211 9.27 16.64 31.59
CA LEU A 211 10.51 16.74 30.83
C LEU A 211 10.28 17.21 29.38
N LEU A 212 9.17 16.83 28.80
CA LEU A 212 8.80 17.24 27.43
C LEU A 212 7.76 18.38 27.45
N PRO A 213 7.86 19.37 26.55
CA PRO A 213 8.89 19.53 25.50
C PRO A 213 10.26 19.89 26.10
N LEU A 214 11.34 19.37 25.50
CA LEU A 214 12.70 19.68 25.94
C LEU A 214 12.97 21.18 25.84
N GLU A 215 13.59 21.73 26.88
CA GLU A 215 14.04 23.10 26.82
C GLU A 215 15.20 23.27 25.84
N ARG A 216 15.19 24.35 25.10
CA ARG A 216 16.24 24.70 24.13
C ARG A 216 17.40 25.36 24.86
N LYS A 217 18.12 24.61 25.70
CA LYS A 217 19.28 25.12 26.48
C LYS A 217 20.26 24.00 26.79
N GLY A 218 21.51 24.38 27.07
CA GLY A 218 22.56 23.45 27.54
C GLY A 218 22.97 22.44 26.46
N LYS A 219 23.23 21.21 26.90
CA LYS A 219 23.67 20.10 26.03
C LYS A 219 22.61 19.03 25.97
N ILE A 220 22.30 18.58 24.76
CA ILE A 220 21.35 17.50 24.50
C ILE A 220 22.10 16.39 23.77
N ALA A 221 22.16 15.19 24.36
CA ALA A 221 22.72 14.01 23.71
C ALA A 221 21.66 13.35 22.83
N LEU A 222 21.94 13.23 21.55
CA LEU A 222 21.15 12.48 20.57
C LEU A 222 21.90 11.20 20.22
N ILE A 223 21.41 10.06 20.70
CA ILE A 223 22.10 8.77 20.57
C ILE A 223 21.22 7.80 19.77
N GLY A 224 21.81 7.17 18.78
CA GLY A 224 21.16 6.14 17.97
C GLY A 224 21.53 6.22 16.48
N PRO A 225 21.64 5.07 15.81
CA PRO A 225 22.05 5.00 14.40
C PRO A 225 21.03 5.61 13.45
N MET A 226 19.75 5.61 13.84
CA MET A 226 18.67 6.15 12.99
C MET A 226 18.55 7.67 13.05
N ALA A 227 19.24 8.32 13.98
CA ALA A 227 19.18 9.79 14.12
C ALA A 227 19.75 10.53 12.91
N ASP A 228 20.74 9.93 12.23
CA ASP A 228 21.37 10.49 11.02
C ASP A 228 21.37 9.50 9.86
N ALA A 229 20.26 8.79 9.67
CA ALA A 229 20.08 7.77 8.64
C ALA A 229 19.14 8.24 7.52
N ARG A 230 19.61 9.18 6.68
CA ARG A 230 18.83 9.81 5.61
C ARG A 230 18.15 8.79 4.68
N ASN A 231 18.86 7.73 4.29
CA ASN A 231 18.32 6.71 3.39
C ASN A 231 17.15 5.92 4.00
N ASN A 232 17.06 5.87 5.32
CA ASN A 232 16.00 5.15 6.03
C ASN A 232 14.74 6.00 6.25
N MET A 233 14.79 7.32 5.97
CA MET A 233 13.64 8.22 6.15
C MET A 233 12.46 7.92 5.22
N CYS A 234 12.69 7.22 4.11
CA CYS A 234 11.65 6.87 3.15
C CYS A 234 10.73 5.75 3.60
N GLY A 235 11.14 4.92 4.54
CA GLY A 235 10.37 3.77 5.01
C GLY A 235 10.38 2.58 4.05
N MET A 236 9.71 1.49 4.47
CA MET A 236 9.76 0.19 3.79
C MET A 236 9.10 0.19 2.40
N TRP A 237 7.94 0.77 2.26
CA TRP A 237 7.12 0.66 1.05
C TRP A 237 7.36 1.79 0.03
N SER A 238 8.46 2.50 0.18
CA SER A 238 8.85 3.55 -0.75
C SER A 238 9.56 2.97 -1.97
N MET A 239 8.86 2.84 -3.07
CA MET A 239 9.40 2.33 -4.35
C MET A 239 10.37 3.33 -4.99
N THR A 240 10.11 4.63 -4.81
CA THR A 240 10.93 5.70 -5.36
C THR A 240 11.17 6.73 -4.27
N CYS A 241 12.34 6.64 -3.66
CA CYS A 241 12.74 7.63 -2.66
C CYS A 241 13.89 8.46 -3.19
N THR A 242 13.80 9.76 -2.99
CA THR A 242 14.92 10.67 -3.23
C THR A 242 15.45 11.16 -1.88
N PRO A 243 16.50 10.52 -1.32
CA PRO A 243 16.99 10.83 0.03
C PRO A 243 17.35 12.30 0.24
N SER A 244 17.80 12.98 -0.81
CA SER A 244 18.11 14.43 -0.75
C SER A 244 16.89 15.32 -0.50
N CYS A 245 15.66 14.81 -0.66
CA CYS A 245 14.44 15.55 -0.38
C CYS A 245 14.04 15.56 1.11
N HIS A 246 14.72 14.80 1.94
CA HIS A 246 14.42 14.68 3.37
C HIS A 246 15.56 15.20 4.24
N GLY A 247 15.20 15.78 5.39
CA GLY A 247 16.14 16.00 6.49
C GLY A 247 16.26 14.76 7.36
N THR A 248 17.37 14.63 8.11
CA THR A 248 17.50 13.62 9.16
C THR A 248 16.90 14.14 10.47
N LEU A 249 16.66 13.24 11.44
CA LEU A 249 16.24 13.65 12.78
C LEU A 249 17.29 14.57 13.42
N LEU A 250 18.57 14.28 13.25
CA LEU A 250 19.68 15.10 13.73
C LEU A 250 19.61 16.53 13.16
N GLU A 251 19.43 16.65 11.85
CA GLU A 251 19.27 17.98 11.20
C GLU A 251 18.04 18.74 11.73
N GLY A 252 16.92 18.03 11.89
CA GLY A 252 15.69 18.62 12.42
C GLY A 252 15.85 19.13 13.85
N ILE A 253 16.49 18.35 14.73
CA ILE A 253 16.74 18.74 16.12
C ILE A 253 17.73 19.91 16.18
N ARG A 254 18.82 19.88 15.41
CA ARG A 254 19.77 21.01 15.33
C ARG A 254 19.09 22.29 14.86
N SER A 255 18.27 22.19 13.82
CA SER A 255 17.49 23.33 13.32
C SER A 255 16.52 23.87 14.38
N ALA A 256 15.86 23.01 15.14
CA ALA A 256 14.96 23.42 16.20
C ALA A 256 15.69 24.03 17.40
N ALA A 257 16.86 23.51 17.75
CA ALA A 257 17.68 24.03 18.84
C ALA A 257 18.30 25.40 18.54
N GLY A 258 18.67 25.61 17.27
CA GLY A 258 19.44 26.82 16.89
C GLY A 258 20.71 26.94 17.69
N ASP A 259 21.08 28.19 18.06
CA ASP A 259 22.24 28.49 18.87
C ASP A 259 21.98 28.37 20.38
N LYS A 260 20.77 27.93 20.78
CA LYS A 260 20.37 27.91 22.21
C LYS A 260 20.76 26.62 22.94
N ALA A 261 20.98 25.53 22.21
CA ALA A 261 21.41 24.26 22.78
C ALA A 261 22.44 23.57 21.87
N GLU A 262 23.44 22.95 22.51
CA GLU A 262 24.43 22.13 21.81
C GLU A 262 23.90 20.71 21.63
N ILE A 263 23.85 20.22 20.39
CA ILE A 263 23.40 18.86 20.09
C ILE A 263 24.61 17.96 19.87
N LEU A 264 24.84 17.08 20.82
CA LEU A 264 25.90 16.08 20.78
C LEU A 264 25.33 14.79 20.18
N TYR A 265 25.88 14.35 19.06
CA TYR A 265 25.46 13.14 18.40
C TYR A 265 26.45 12.00 18.57
N ALA A 266 25.93 10.83 18.90
CA ALA A 266 26.67 9.57 18.86
C ALA A 266 25.80 8.46 18.23
N ARG A 267 26.41 7.65 17.40
CA ARG A 267 25.71 6.54 16.76
C ARG A 267 25.26 5.48 17.78
N GLY A 268 26.10 5.19 18.77
CA GLY A 268 25.83 4.29 19.89
C GLY A 268 25.78 2.80 19.55
N SER A 269 25.16 2.43 18.41
CA SER A 269 25.09 1.04 17.94
C SER A 269 24.99 0.98 16.42
N ASN A 270 25.14 -0.22 15.85
CA ASN A 270 24.83 -0.50 14.44
C ASN A 270 23.37 -0.94 14.29
N ILE A 271 22.81 -0.78 13.09
CA ILE A 271 21.44 -1.25 12.76
C ILE A 271 21.45 -2.75 12.51
N TYR A 272 22.55 -3.27 11.97
CA TYR A 272 22.78 -4.68 11.68
C TYR A 272 24.19 -5.07 12.08
N HIS A 273 24.43 -6.36 12.24
CA HIS A 273 25.77 -6.89 12.53
C HIS A 273 26.71 -6.58 11.36
N ASP A 274 27.77 -5.85 11.64
CA ASP A 274 28.81 -5.49 10.67
C ASP A 274 30.17 -5.55 11.38
N ALA A 275 30.93 -6.61 11.08
CA ALA A 275 32.20 -6.88 11.72
C ALA A 275 33.26 -5.79 11.53
N GLU A 276 33.20 -5.01 10.46
CA GLU A 276 34.15 -3.91 10.21
C GLU A 276 33.77 -2.67 11.03
N LEU A 277 32.47 -2.37 11.14
CA LEU A 277 32.01 -1.25 11.97
C LEU A 277 32.17 -1.55 13.47
N GLU A 278 32.10 -2.82 13.88
CA GLU A 278 32.28 -3.23 15.26
C GLU A 278 33.74 -3.16 15.73
N LYS A 279 34.73 -3.30 14.84
CA LYS A 279 36.15 -3.13 15.15
C LYS A 279 36.51 -1.68 15.48
N GLY A 280 35.73 -0.70 15.05
CA GLY A 280 36.00 0.72 15.22
C GLY A 280 35.71 1.28 16.60
N GLY A 281 35.13 0.49 17.50
CA GLY A 281 34.73 0.91 18.85
C GLY A 281 33.61 1.97 18.87
N ALA A 282 32.78 1.94 19.88
CA ALA A 282 31.76 2.95 20.07
C ALA A 282 32.37 4.34 20.38
#